data_00831636880e13273533ae29bb21c58c
#
_entry.id   00831636880e13273533ae29bb21c58c
#
_cell.length_a   1.000
_cell.length_b   1.000
_cell.length_c   1.000
_cell.angle_alpha   90.00
_cell.angle_beta   90.00
_cell.angle_gamma   90.00
#
_symmetry.space_group_name_H-M   'P 1'
#
loop_
_entity.id
_entity.type
_entity.pdbx_description
1 polymer ?
#
loop_
_entity_poly.entity_id
_entity_poly.type
_entity_poly.pdbx_seq_one_letter_code
_entity_poly.pdbx_strand_id
1 'polypeptide(L)'
;MNYATLDEAYAANDAIRGKLKETVAALTEEQLDARPEGEKWSVKQIVEHVAMVNYGVVRICSKLLSKAEAAGRPATGFSMSSAFLEKAMGSADAKLEAPEIVHPGGMPLAESLAKLDAATEALNVLREKFEKFDGRDPKFPHPYFGELSAQEWFVLSGAHEGRHLRQIRRIVEKLN
;
A
#
# COMPACT_ATOMS: atom_id res chain seq x y z
N MET A 1 11.40 3.12 6.59
CA MET A 1 10.12 2.78 7.23
C MET A 1 10.36 2.45 8.70
N ASN A 2 10.71 3.42 9.49
CA ASN A 2 10.84 3.26 10.95
C ASN A 2 9.96 4.32 11.59
N TYR A 3 8.68 3.98 11.80
CA TYR A 3 7.72 4.85 12.46
C TYR A 3 7.65 4.48 13.93
N ALA A 4 7.75 5.47 14.81
CA ALA A 4 7.65 5.28 16.25
C ALA A 4 6.18 5.21 16.72
N THR A 5 5.27 5.79 15.94
CA THR A 5 3.85 5.88 16.28
C THR A 5 2.95 5.53 15.10
N LEU A 6 1.70 5.16 15.41
CA LEU A 6 0.66 4.96 14.42
C LEU A 6 0.39 6.24 13.63
N ASP A 7 0.40 7.40 14.28
CA ASP A 7 0.18 8.70 13.66
C ASP A 7 1.24 9.02 12.61
N GLU A 8 2.51 8.75 12.90
CA GLU A 8 3.59 8.89 11.93
C GLU A 8 3.39 7.99 10.71
N ALA A 9 2.94 6.76 10.91
CA ALA A 9 2.66 5.84 9.81
C ALA A 9 1.48 6.31 8.94
N TYR A 10 0.39 6.82 9.54
CA TYR A 10 -0.72 7.43 8.81
C TYR A 10 -0.26 8.66 8.01
N ALA A 11 0.42 9.59 8.66
CA ALA A 11 0.92 10.81 8.01
C ALA A 11 1.87 10.50 6.84
N ALA A 12 2.74 9.49 6.99
CA ALA A 12 3.65 9.07 5.93
C ALA A 12 2.91 8.44 4.74
N ASN A 13 1.92 7.58 5.00
CA ASN A 13 1.11 6.96 3.95
C ASN A 13 0.31 8.03 3.18
N ASP A 14 -0.31 8.99 3.89
CA ASP A 14 -1.06 10.08 3.28
C ASP A 14 -0.17 11.00 2.43
N ALA A 15 1.04 11.31 2.91
CA ALA A 15 1.99 12.13 2.16
C ALA A 15 2.46 11.42 0.86
N ILE A 16 2.70 10.10 0.90
CA ILE A 16 3.07 9.31 -0.28
C ILE A 16 1.92 9.28 -1.28
N ARG A 17 0.70 9.03 -0.81
CA ARG A 17 -0.52 8.98 -1.64
C ARG A 17 -0.82 10.32 -2.29
N GLY A 18 -0.71 11.42 -1.54
CA GLY A 18 -0.83 12.76 -2.08
C GLY A 18 0.13 12.99 -3.24
N LYS A 19 1.42 12.68 -3.06
CA LYS A 19 2.45 12.79 -4.11
C LYS A 19 2.17 11.89 -5.32
N LEU A 20 1.63 10.68 -5.12
CA LEU A 20 1.24 9.80 -6.21
C LEU A 20 0.12 10.42 -7.03
N LYS A 21 -0.95 10.90 -6.38
CA LYS A 21 -2.10 11.54 -7.05
C LYS A 21 -1.67 12.83 -7.77
N GLU A 22 -0.87 13.68 -7.14
CA GLU A 22 -0.31 14.89 -7.76
C GLU A 22 0.53 14.57 -8.99
N THR A 23 1.41 13.54 -8.89
CA THR A 23 2.23 13.10 -10.03
C THR A 23 1.35 12.63 -11.18
N VAL A 24 0.35 11.81 -10.92
CA VAL A 24 -0.58 11.28 -11.93
C VAL A 24 -1.43 12.40 -12.56
N ALA A 25 -1.93 13.34 -11.76
CA ALA A 25 -2.75 14.44 -12.24
C ALA A 25 -2.01 15.44 -13.16
N ALA A 26 -0.67 15.47 -13.10
CA ALA A 26 0.17 16.33 -13.94
C ALA A 26 0.50 15.71 -15.31
N LEU A 27 0.09 14.46 -15.58
CA LEU A 27 0.43 13.74 -16.81
C LEU A 27 -0.65 13.93 -17.89
N THR A 28 -0.20 13.97 -19.15
CA THR A 28 -1.09 13.92 -20.32
C THR A 28 -1.67 12.52 -20.50
N GLU A 29 -2.78 12.39 -21.24
CA GLU A 29 -3.37 11.07 -21.57
C GLU A 29 -2.36 10.17 -22.27
N GLU A 30 -1.53 10.71 -23.16
CA GLU A 30 -0.48 9.97 -23.83
C GLU A 30 0.57 9.41 -22.86
N GLN A 31 1.00 10.22 -21.89
CA GLN A 31 1.94 9.79 -20.84
C GLN A 31 1.32 8.75 -19.91
N LEU A 32 0.03 8.88 -19.61
CA LEU A 32 -0.72 7.94 -18.77
C LEU A 32 -0.85 6.55 -19.42
N ASP A 33 -0.99 6.48 -20.74
CA ASP A 33 -1.12 5.24 -21.49
C ASP A 33 0.22 4.66 -21.94
N ALA A 34 1.27 5.47 -21.98
CA ALA A 34 2.58 5.06 -22.47
C ALA A 34 3.18 3.92 -21.64
N ARG A 35 3.84 3.00 -22.36
CA ARG A 35 4.56 1.87 -21.77
C ARG A 35 5.95 1.79 -22.42
N PRO A 36 6.93 2.53 -21.90
CA PRO A 36 8.30 2.51 -22.40
C PRO A 36 8.93 1.12 -22.32
N GLU A 37 9.98 0.91 -23.09
CA GLU A 37 10.73 -0.34 -23.11
C GLU A 37 11.19 -0.75 -21.70
N GLY A 38 10.97 -2.03 -21.35
CA GLY A 38 11.30 -2.61 -20.05
C GLY A 38 10.26 -2.37 -18.96
N GLU A 39 9.19 -1.62 -19.23
CA GLU A 39 8.06 -1.46 -18.30
C GLU A 39 6.93 -2.45 -18.64
N LYS A 40 6.44 -3.17 -17.62
CA LYS A 40 5.34 -4.15 -17.77
C LYS A 40 3.99 -3.46 -17.89
N TRP A 41 3.81 -2.32 -17.22
CA TRP A 41 2.55 -1.59 -17.09
C TRP A 41 2.69 -0.11 -17.44
N SER A 42 1.62 0.47 -17.98
CA SER A 42 1.46 1.92 -18.10
C SER A 42 1.16 2.57 -16.75
N VAL A 43 1.19 3.90 -16.68
CA VAL A 43 0.84 4.63 -15.43
C VAL A 43 -0.57 4.31 -14.98
N LYS A 44 -1.56 4.28 -15.90
CA LYS A 44 -2.95 3.90 -15.58
C LYS A 44 -3.02 2.51 -14.93
N GLN A 45 -2.31 1.54 -15.50
CA GLN A 45 -2.26 0.18 -14.98
C GLN A 45 -1.57 0.09 -13.62
N ILE A 46 -0.53 0.89 -13.37
CA ILE A 46 0.11 0.97 -12.06
C ILE A 46 -0.86 1.52 -11.01
N VAL A 47 -1.61 2.58 -11.33
CA VAL A 47 -2.61 3.16 -10.40
C VAL A 47 -3.72 2.16 -10.09
N GLU A 48 -4.21 1.43 -11.09
CA GLU A 48 -5.18 0.36 -10.90
C GLU A 48 -4.65 -0.71 -9.95
N HIS A 49 -3.42 -1.20 -10.19
CA HIS A 49 -2.76 -2.17 -9.32
C HIS A 49 -2.65 -1.67 -7.87
N VAL A 50 -2.19 -0.43 -7.68
CA VAL A 50 -2.08 0.19 -6.34
C VAL A 50 -3.44 0.24 -5.63
N ALA A 51 -4.49 0.63 -6.34
CA ALA A 51 -5.85 0.68 -5.79
C ALA A 51 -6.36 -0.72 -5.36
N MET A 52 -6.09 -1.75 -6.17
CA MET A 52 -6.46 -3.13 -5.85
C MET A 52 -5.72 -3.67 -4.63
N VAL A 53 -4.41 -3.41 -4.54
CA VAL A 53 -3.59 -3.81 -3.38
C VAL A 53 -4.09 -3.13 -2.11
N ASN A 54 -4.33 -1.81 -2.13
CA ASN A 54 -4.84 -1.08 -0.96
C ASN A 54 -6.22 -1.59 -0.51
N TYR A 55 -7.11 -1.89 -1.45
CA TYR A 55 -8.39 -2.51 -1.13
C TYR A 55 -8.22 -3.87 -0.43
N GLY A 56 -7.26 -4.68 -0.88
CA GLY A 56 -6.88 -5.94 -0.22
C GLY A 56 -6.35 -5.72 1.20
N VAL A 57 -5.48 -4.72 1.40
CA VAL A 57 -4.93 -4.37 2.72
C VAL A 57 -6.01 -3.95 3.71
N VAL A 58 -7.00 -3.13 3.28
CA VAL A 58 -8.17 -2.78 4.12
C VAL A 58 -8.85 -4.03 4.65
N ARG A 59 -9.15 -5.01 3.78
CA ARG A 59 -9.83 -6.25 4.17
C ARG A 59 -9.00 -7.09 5.15
N ILE A 60 -7.69 -7.15 4.93
CA ILE A 60 -6.77 -7.88 5.80
C ILE A 60 -6.69 -7.20 7.17
N CYS A 61 -6.43 -5.90 7.23
CA CYS A 61 -6.37 -5.13 8.47
C CYS A 61 -7.67 -5.23 9.26
N SER A 62 -8.83 -5.03 8.58
CA SER A 62 -10.14 -5.17 9.21
C SER A 62 -10.35 -6.55 9.84
N LYS A 63 -10.00 -7.62 9.11
CA LYS A 63 -10.12 -9.00 9.60
C LYS A 63 -9.22 -9.25 10.82
N LEU A 64 -7.97 -8.80 10.76
CA LEU A 64 -7.01 -9.02 11.85
C LEU A 64 -7.40 -8.24 13.10
N LEU A 65 -7.79 -6.97 12.97
CA LEU A 65 -8.24 -6.15 14.09
C LEU A 65 -9.54 -6.67 14.70
N SER A 66 -10.48 -7.15 13.88
CA SER A 66 -11.72 -7.77 14.40
C SER A 66 -11.43 -9.07 15.17
N LYS A 67 -10.41 -9.83 14.80
CA LYS A 67 -9.97 -11.00 15.58
C LYS A 67 -9.34 -10.58 16.92
N ALA A 68 -8.52 -9.52 16.93
CA ALA A 68 -7.94 -8.98 18.15
C ALA A 68 -9.02 -8.44 19.11
N GLU A 69 -10.02 -7.73 18.58
CA GLU A 69 -11.21 -7.25 19.30
C GLU A 69 -12.00 -8.40 19.91
N ALA A 70 -12.34 -9.43 19.13
CA ALA A 70 -13.08 -10.61 19.61
C ALA A 70 -12.31 -11.40 20.68
N ALA A 71 -10.98 -11.37 20.65
CA ALA A 71 -10.12 -11.98 21.65
C ALA A 71 -9.89 -11.10 22.89
N GLY A 72 -10.46 -9.87 22.93
CA GLY A 72 -10.30 -8.93 24.03
C GLY A 72 -8.85 -8.46 24.24
N ARG A 73 -8.03 -8.41 23.19
CA ARG A 73 -6.63 -8.01 23.28
C ARG A 73 -6.47 -6.50 23.16
N PRO A 74 -6.11 -5.79 24.23
CA PRO A 74 -5.90 -4.35 24.18
C PRO A 74 -4.62 -4.02 23.39
N ALA A 75 -4.59 -2.83 22.77
CA ALA A 75 -3.40 -2.33 22.13
C ALA A 75 -2.24 -2.17 23.12
N THR A 76 -1.05 -2.56 22.70
CA THR A 76 0.19 -2.50 23.50
C THR A 76 1.24 -1.61 22.85
N GLY A 77 0.79 -0.71 21.96
CA GLY A 77 1.61 0.23 21.21
C GLY A 77 1.80 -0.15 19.74
N PHE A 78 2.48 0.72 19.02
CA PHE A 78 2.80 0.54 17.60
C PHE A 78 4.22 0.04 17.44
N SER A 79 4.41 -1.07 16.75
CA SER A 79 5.74 -1.60 16.45
C SER A 79 5.71 -2.58 15.28
N MET A 80 6.83 -2.69 14.60
CA MET A 80 7.07 -3.66 13.53
C MET A 80 8.14 -4.65 13.97
N SER A 81 8.03 -5.89 13.52
CA SER A 81 9.04 -6.92 13.83
C SER A 81 10.35 -6.63 13.10
N SER A 82 11.47 -7.00 13.70
CA SER A 82 12.80 -6.90 13.05
C SER A 82 12.83 -7.68 11.72
N ALA A 83 12.21 -8.85 11.69
CA ALA A 83 12.12 -9.67 10.48
C ALA A 83 11.37 -8.96 9.32
N PHE A 84 10.30 -8.20 9.63
CA PHE A 84 9.62 -7.38 8.63
C PHE A 84 10.53 -6.24 8.15
N LEU A 85 11.16 -5.51 9.06
CA LEU A 85 12.03 -4.38 8.73
C LEU A 85 13.22 -4.81 7.86
N GLU A 86 13.89 -5.91 8.21
CA GLU A 86 15.01 -6.47 7.43
C GLU A 86 14.58 -6.84 6.01
N LYS A 87 13.46 -7.55 5.86
CA LYS A 87 12.92 -7.92 4.54
C LYS A 87 12.48 -6.71 3.73
N ALA A 88 11.82 -5.73 4.37
CA ALA A 88 11.36 -4.51 3.71
C ALA A 88 12.54 -3.67 3.20
N MET A 89 13.64 -3.57 3.96
CA MET A 89 14.87 -2.89 3.54
C MET A 89 15.57 -3.64 2.41
N GLY A 90 15.72 -4.96 2.52
CA GLY A 90 16.38 -5.79 1.51
C GLY A 90 15.60 -5.90 0.19
N SER A 91 14.30 -5.60 0.19
CA SER A 91 13.45 -5.68 -1.00
C SER A 91 13.21 -4.34 -1.72
N ALA A 92 13.83 -3.25 -1.26
CA ALA A 92 13.57 -1.91 -1.78
C ALA A 92 13.74 -1.82 -3.32
N ASP A 93 14.76 -2.50 -3.85
CA ASP A 93 15.09 -2.53 -5.29
C ASP A 93 14.78 -3.88 -5.97
N ALA A 94 14.23 -4.85 -5.23
CA ALA A 94 13.91 -6.16 -5.78
C ALA A 94 12.75 -6.09 -6.78
N LYS A 95 12.87 -6.76 -7.93
CA LYS A 95 11.77 -6.95 -8.87
C LYS A 95 10.85 -8.06 -8.32
N LEU A 96 9.86 -7.66 -7.54
CA LEU A 96 8.81 -8.57 -7.05
C LEU A 96 7.69 -8.64 -8.09
N GLU A 97 7.26 -9.86 -8.44
CA GLU A 97 6.11 -10.06 -9.31
C GLU A 97 4.81 -9.91 -8.50
N ALA A 98 3.86 -9.18 -9.05
CA ALA A 98 2.54 -9.06 -8.45
C ALA A 98 1.77 -10.39 -8.60
N PRO A 99 1.05 -10.86 -7.58
CA PRO A 99 0.09 -11.95 -7.75
C PRO A 99 -0.97 -11.61 -8.79
N GLU A 100 -1.44 -12.60 -9.55
CA GLU A 100 -2.43 -12.40 -10.62
C GLU A 100 -3.70 -11.67 -10.17
N ILE A 101 -4.15 -11.93 -8.95
CA ILE A 101 -5.36 -11.33 -8.36
C ILE A 101 -5.32 -9.80 -8.27
N VAL A 102 -4.12 -9.21 -8.34
CA VAL A 102 -3.92 -7.75 -8.34
C VAL A 102 -3.29 -7.23 -9.64
N HIS A 103 -3.33 -8.05 -10.72
CA HIS A 103 -2.96 -7.57 -12.05
C HIS A 103 -4.01 -6.59 -12.57
N PRO A 104 -3.59 -5.52 -13.28
CA PRO A 104 -4.51 -4.58 -13.89
C PRO A 104 -5.42 -5.28 -14.92
N GLY A 105 -6.72 -5.02 -14.83
CA GLY A 105 -7.75 -5.54 -15.73
C GLY A 105 -8.28 -4.53 -16.74
N GLY A 106 -7.79 -3.28 -16.71
CA GLY A 106 -8.22 -2.20 -17.58
C GLY A 106 -9.28 -1.28 -16.95
N MET A 107 -9.30 -1.17 -15.63
CA MET A 107 -10.18 -0.23 -14.93
C MET A 107 -9.83 1.22 -15.33
N PRO A 108 -10.84 2.08 -15.62
CA PRO A 108 -10.60 3.48 -15.90
C PRO A 108 -9.82 4.19 -14.78
N LEU A 109 -8.95 5.13 -15.14
CA LEU A 109 -8.11 5.86 -14.17
C LEU A 109 -8.96 6.53 -13.07
N ALA A 110 -10.08 7.15 -13.44
CA ALA A 110 -10.98 7.79 -12.47
C ALA A 110 -11.56 6.80 -11.45
N GLU A 111 -11.93 5.59 -11.89
CA GLU A 111 -12.40 4.53 -11.01
C GLU A 111 -11.28 3.98 -10.11
N SER A 112 -10.08 3.84 -10.65
CA SER A 112 -8.90 3.42 -9.89
C SER A 112 -8.55 4.41 -8.79
N LEU A 113 -8.60 5.72 -9.09
CA LEU A 113 -8.36 6.79 -8.10
C LEU A 113 -9.49 6.81 -7.05
N ALA A 114 -10.75 6.70 -7.47
CA ALA A 114 -11.88 6.63 -6.54
C ALA A 114 -11.79 5.40 -5.61
N LYS A 115 -11.37 4.25 -6.13
CA LYS A 115 -11.14 3.03 -5.34
C LYS A 115 -9.99 3.21 -4.34
N LEU A 116 -8.93 3.91 -4.74
CA LEU A 116 -7.81 4.24 -3.85
C LEU A 116 -8.26 5.18 -2.72
N ASP A 117 -9.09 6.20 -3.04
CA ASP A 117 -9.67 7.11 -2.04
C ASP A 117 -10.59 6.36 -1.07
N ALA A 118 -11.45 5.49 -1.56
CA ALA A 118 -12.31 4.65 -0.73
C ALA A 118 -11.50 3.72 0.20
N ALA A 119 -10.40 3.15 -0.29
CA ALA A 119 -9.50 2.35 0.53
C ALA A 119 -8.82 3.20 1.62
N THR A 120 -8.45 4.44 1.31
CA THR A 120 -7.89 5.38 2.27
C THR A 120 -8.87 5.68 3.40
N GLU A 121 -10.10 6.02 3.04
CA GLU A 121 -11.15 6.32 4.02
C GLU A 121 -11.44 5.11 4.90
N ALA A 122 -11.50 3.92 4.31
CA ALA A 122 -11.69 2.68 5.07
C ALA A 122 -10.53 2.40 6.05
N LEU A 123 -9.27 2.70 5.68
CA LEU A 123 -8.14 2.63 6.60
C LEU A 123 -8.25 3.66 7.72
N ASN A 124 -8.70 4.89 7.42
CA ASN A 124 -8.93 5.92 8.44
C ASN A 124 -10.01 5.49 9.45
N VAL A 125 -11.08 4.86 8.98
CA VAL A 125 -12.11 4.28 9.88
C VAL A 125 -11.53 3.19 10.79
N LEU A 126 -10.54 2.42 10.31
CA LEU A 126 -9.88 1.39 11.12
C LEU A 126 -8.93 1.96 12.18
N ARG A 127 -8.60 3.26 12.14
CA ARG A 127 -7.67 3.89 13.08
C ARG A 127 -8.06 3.67 14.53
N GLU A 128 -9.33 3.88 14.87
CA GLU A 128 -9.85 3.63 16.23
C GLU A 128 -9.61 2.18 16.69
N LYS A 129 -9.74 1.21 15.77
CA LYS A 129 -9.45 -0.20 16.10
C LYS A 129 -7.95 -0.45 16.29
N PHE A 130 -7.08 0.17 15.52
CA PHE A 130 -5.63 0.11 15.73
C PHE A 130 -5.20 0.70 17.08
N GLU A 131 -5.88 1.74 17.54
CA GLU A 131 -5.62 2.40 18.84
C GLU A 131 -6.12 1.56 20.02
N LYS A 132 -7.21 0.81 19.84
CA LYS A 132 -7.85 0.05 20.92
C LYS A 132 -7.38 -1.39 21.02
N PHE A 133 -7.04 -2.04 19.92
CA PHE A 133 -6.77 -3.49 19.86
C PHE A 133 -5.36 -3.80 19.36
N ASP A 134 -4.82 -4.94 19.79
CA ASP A 134 -3.47 -5.37 19.45
C ASP A 134 -3.35 -5.75 17.96
N GLY A 135 -2.95 -4.79 17.13
CA GLY A 135 -2.73 -4.97 15.70
C GLY A 135 -1.46 -5.75 15.34
N ARG A 136 -0.69 -6.26 16.33
CA ARG A 136 0.54 -7.05 16.13
C ARG A 136 0.27 -8.56 16.05
N ASP A 137 -0.86 -9.01 16.59
CA ASP A 137 -1.33 -10.38 16.57
C ASP A 137 -2.88 -10.39 16.58
N PRO A 138 -3.58 -11.12 15.71
CA PRO A 138 -3.12 -12.19 14.81
C PRO A 138 -2.43 -11.68 13.53
N LYS A 139 -1.86 -12.63 12.76
CA LYS A 139 -1.15 -12.36 11.50
C LYS A 139 -1.86 -12.94 10.29
N PHE A 140 -1.46 -12.46 9.10
CA PHE A 140 -1.92 -12.97 7.81
C PHE A 140 -0.73 -13.05 6.82
N PRO A 141 -0.60 -14.15 6.04
CA PRO A 141 0.54 -14.38 5.18
C PRO A 141 0.61 -13.39 4.01
N HIS A 142 1.82 -12.92 3.72
CA HIS A 142 2.17 -12.17 2.53
C HIS A 142 3.12 -13.00 1.65
N PRO A 143 2.96 -13.02 0.31
CA PRO A 143 3.77 -13.88 -0.57
C PRO A 143 5.28 -13.77 -0.40
N TYR A 144 5.78 -12.57 -0.08
CA TYR A 144 7.22 -12.29 0.00
C TYR A 144 7.71 -12.00 1.42
N PHE A 145 6.85 -11.42 2.27
CA PHE A 145 7.25 -10.94 3.60
C PHE A 145 6.96 -11.96 4.72
N GLY A 146 6.21 -13.03 4.43
CA GLY A 146 5.80 -14.02 5.42
C GLY A 146 4.58 -13.57 6.22
N GLU A 147 4.47 -13.98 7.48
CA GLU A 147 3.35 -13.67 8.35
C GLU A 147 3.41 -12.22 8.86
N LEU A 148 2.49 -11.38 8.42
CA LEU A 148 2.42 -9.96 8.77
C LEU A 148 1.25 -9.66 9.69
N SER A 149 1.49 -8.83 10.68
CA SER A 149 0.50 -8.21 11.55
C SER A 149 -0.33 -7.14 10.82
N ALA A 150 -1.43 -6.68 11.41
CA ALA A 150 -2.21 -5.58 10.84
C ALA A 150 -1.39 -4.29 10.71
N GLN A 151 -0.52 -3.99 11.70
CA GLN A 151 0.36 -2.83 11.67
C GLN A 151 1.38 -2.93 10.50
N GLU A 152 1.98 -4.11 10.29
CA GLU A 152 2.93 -4.34 9.22
C GLU A 152 2.27 -4.28 7.83
N TRP A 153 1.06 -4.84 7.67
CA TRP A 153 0.27 -4.69 6.44
C TRP A 153 -0.06 -3.23 6.12
N PHE A 154 -0.44 -2.45 7.16
CA PHE A 154 -0.72 -1.03 7.01
C PHE A 154 0.52 -0.23 6.58
N VAL A 155 1.67 -0.45 7.21
CA VAL A 155 2.93 0.20 6.84
C VAL A 155 3.40 -0.23 5.44
N LEU A 156 3.23 -1.51 5.11
CA LEU A 156 3.60 -2.05 3.80
C LEU A 156 2.80 -1.40 2.67
N SER A 157 1.53 -1.03 2.88
CA SER A 157 0.72 -0.37 1.85
C SER A 157 1.33 0.96 1.40
N GLY A 158 1.76 1.82 2.32
CA GLY A 158 2.44 3.07 1.98
C GLY A 158 3.80 2.86 1.31
N ALA A 159 4.57 1.87 1.77
CA ALA A 159 5.84 1.52 1.13
C ALA A 159 5.64 1.04 -0.31
N HIS A 160 4.58 0.26 -0.55
CA HIS A 160 4.18 -0.21 -1.87
C HIS A 160 3.78 0.95 -2.78
N GLU A 161 2.96 1.89 -2.30
CA GLU A 161 2.62 3.12 -3.04
C GLU A 161 3.89 3.94 -3.38
N GLY A 162 4.80 4.11 -2.43
CA GLY A 162 6.06 4.82 -2.63
C GLY A 162 6.96 4.16 -3.68
N ARG A 163 6.98 2.82 -3.73
CA ARG A 163 7.68 2.07 -4.78
C ARG A 163 7.09 2.37 -6.16
N HIS A 164 5.75 2.32 -6.28
CA HIS A 164 5.07 2.59 -7.54
C HIS A 164 5.13 4.06 -7.96
N LEU A 165 5.15 4.99 -7.02
CA LEU A 165 5.45 6.40 -7.33
C LEU A 165 6.84 6.57 -7.96
N ARG A 166 7.87 5.87 -7.45
CA ARG A 166 9.20 5.87 -8.08
C ARG A 166 9.17 5.24 -9.48
N GLN A 167 8.41 4.17 -9.66
CA GLN A 167 8.22 3.55 -10.98
C GLN A 167 7.54 4.50 -11.96
N ILE A 168 6.48 5.19 -11.58
CA ILE A 168 5.79 6.19 -12.41
C ILE A 168 6.76 7.30 -12.82
N ARG A 169 7.53 7.85 -11.88
CA ARG A 169 8.53 8.89 -12.19
C ARG A 169 9.56 8.42 -13.20
N ARG A 170 10.06 7.20 -13.05
CA ARG A 170 11.00 6.60 -14.01
C ARG A 170 10.37 6.39 -15.39
N ILE A 171 9.08 6.06 -15.48
CA ILE A 171 8.35 6.00 -16.76
C ILE A 171 8.32 7.39 -17.40
N VAL A 172 7.95 8.43 -16.64
CA VAL A 172 7.88 9.81 -17.15
C VAL A 172 9.24 10.30 -17.61
N GLU A 173 10.31 10.01 -16.88
CA GLU A 173 11.69 10.35 -17.29
C GLU A 173 12.12 9.72 -18.63
N LYS A 174 11.61 8.52 -18.94
CA LYS A 174 11.88 7.84 -20.22
C LYS A 174 11.08 8.42 -21.40
N LEU A 175 10.03 9.20 -21.14
CA LEU A 175 9.16 9.79 -22.15
C LEU A 175 9.58 11.22 -22.53
N ASN A 176 10.44 11.84 -21.75
CA ASN A 176 11.01 13.18 -21.98
C ASN A 176 12.40 13.07 -22.62
#